data_70051d93699d4667d143a0acdd07f9e3
#
_entry.id   70051d93699d4667d143a0acdd07f9e3
#
_cell.length_a   1.000
_cell.length_b   1.000
_cell.length_c   1.000
_cell.angle_alpha   90.00
_cell.angle_beta   90.00
_cell.angle_gamma   90.00
#
_symmetry.space_group_name_H-M   'P 1'
#
loop_
_entity.id
_entity.type
_entity.pdbx_description
1 polymer ?
#
loop_
_entity_poly.entity_id
_entity_poly.type
_entity_poly.pdbx_seq_one_letter_code
_entity_poly.pdbx_strand_id
1 'polypeptide(L)'
;MILDVVAHRSIFDYKRALNSKGICVFVGGSTAAILQAFTLAPLISMMGSKKMGVVMWKPNKKEDLVFLKELLEAGKVVPVIDRRYPLSEVPEALRYLEEGRHLGKIVITVEYNNKT
;
A
#
# COMPACT_ATOMS: atom_id res chain seq x y z
N MET A 1 11.03 -12.26 -4.96
CA MET A 1 10.74 -10.82 -4.86
C MET A 1 9.82 -10.59 -3.67
N ILE A 2 10.05 -9.53 -2.90
CA ILE A 2 9.14 -9.03 -1.85
C ILE A 2 8.65 -7.66 -2.31
N LEU A 3 7.33 -7.46 -2.34
CA LEU A 3 6.69 -6.16 -2.51
C LEU A 3 5.96 -5.85 -1.21
N ASP A 4 6.36 -4.79 -0.53
CA ASP A 4 5.71 -4.37 0.72
C ASP A 4 5.07 -3.00 0.55
N VAL A 5 3.76 -2.96 0.70
CA VAL A 5 2.95 -1.75 0.49
C VAL A 5 2.80 -0.93 1.76
N VAL A 6 2.94 -1.57 2.93
CA VAL A 6 2.82 -0.92 4.26
C VAL A 6 3.96 -1.40 5.16
N ALA A 7 5.18 -1.04 4.83
CA ALA A 7 6.36 -1.49 5.55
C ALA A 7 6.34 -1.00 7.01
N HIS A 8 6.44 -1.95 7.94
CA HIS A 8 6.50 -1.68 9.39
C HIS A 8 7.56 -2.52 10.11
N ARG A 9 8.23 -3.42 9.38
CA ARG A 9 9.32 -4.25 9.91
C ARG A 9 10.68 -3.59 9.69
N SER A 10 11.69 -4.07 10.43
CA SER A 10 13.07 -3.65 10.21
C SER A 10 13.56 -4.07 8.82
N ILE A 11 14.35 -3.22 8.17
CA ILE A 11 14.99 -3.54 6.89
C ILE A 11 15.84 -4.82 6.95
N PHE A 12 16.39 -5.15 8.11
CA PHE A 12 17.17 -6.36 8.32
C PHE A 12 16.31 -7.64 8.29
N ASP A 13 15.03 -7.56 8.66
CA ASP A 13 14.11 -8.69 8.55
C ASP A 13 13.83 -9.01 7.08
N TYR A 14 13.62 -7.99 6.25
CA TYR A 14 13.48 -8.17 4.80
C TYR A 14 14.77 -8.72 4.17
N LYS A 15 15.94 -8.19 4.58
CA LYS A 15 17.24 -8.70 4.11
C LYS A 15 17.41 -10.18 4.44
N ARG A 16 16.99 -10.62 5.62
CA ARG A 16 17.07 -12.02 6.06
C ARG A 16 16.12 -12.92 5.27
N ALA A 17 14.91 -12.44 4.98
CA ALA A 17 13.90 -13.18 4.22
C ALA A 17 14.18 -13.28 2.71
N LEU A 18 15.02 -12.41 2.17
CA LEU A 18 15.39 -12.42 0.75
C LEU A 18 16.38 -13.55 0.43
N ASN A 19 16.10 -14.25 -0.65
CA ASN A 19 17.07 -15.18 -1.27
C ASN A 19 18.25 -14.42 -1.89
N SER A 20 19.31 -15.15 -2.27
CA SER A 20 20.40 -14.62 -3.08
C SER A 20 19.83 -14.01 -4.37
N LYS A 21 20.27 -12.81 -4.75
CA LYS A 21 19.76 -12.03 -5.90
C LYS A 21 18.27 -11.65 -5.77
N GLY A 22 17.68 -11.77 -4.58
CA GLY A 22 16.31 -11.32 -4.29
C GLY A 22 16.17 -9.81 -4.36
N ILE A 23 14.95 -9.36 -4.70
CA ILE A 23 14.59 -7.94 -4.78
C ILE A 23 13.49 -7.66 -3.76
N CYS A 24 13.68 -6.62 -2.96
CA CYS A 24 12.65 -6.07 -2.08
C CYS A 24 12.31 -4.64 -2.49
N VAL A 25 11.03 -4.37 -2.63
CA VAL A 25 10.51 -3.07 -3.04
C VAL A 25 9.51 -2.58 -2.02
N PHE A 26 9.74 -1.38 -1.49
CA PHE A 26 8.85 -0.71 -0.55
C PHE A 26 8.01 0.34 -1.30
N VAL A 27 6.69 0.33 -1.09
CA VAL A 27 5.76 1.29 -1.70
C VAL A 27 5.28 2.34 -0.69
N GLY A 28 5.35 2.04 0.59
CA GLY A 28 4.97 2.92 1.68
C GLY A 28 5.29 2.27 3.02
N GLY A 29 4.86 2.88 4.11
CA GLY A 29 5.06 2.32 5.43
C GLY A 29 5.18 3.37 6.52
N SER A 30 5.59 2.95 7.72
CA SER A 30 5.89 3.87 8.81
C SER A 30 7.05 4.80 8.48
N THR A 31 7.08 5.98 9.05
CA THR A 31 8.15 6.97 8.84
C THR A 31 9.53 6.37 9.12
N ALA A 32 9.64 5.56 10.17
CA ALA A 32 10.89 4.88 10.52
C ALA A 32 11.31 3.85 9.44
N ALA A 33 10.37 3.06 8.91
CA ALA A 33 10.65 2.09 7.86
C ALA A 33 11.08 2.78 6.56
N ILE A 34 10.41 3.86 6.20
CA ILE A 34 10.75 4.66 5.02
C ILE A 34 12.15 5.26 5.17
N LEU A 35 12.48 5.87 6.33
CA LEU A 35 13.79 6.42 6.58
C LEU A 35 14.89 5.35 6.51
N GLN A 36 14.68 4.17 7.11
CA GLN A 36 15.59 3.03 6.98
C GLN A 36 15.75 2.60 5.52
N ALA A 37 14.67 2.55 4.76
CA ALA A 37 14.72 2.17 3.35
C ALA A 37 15.53 3.16 2.51
N PHE A 38 15.41 4.47 2.76
CA PHE A 38 16.21 5.48 2.05
C PHE A 38 17.69 5.46 2.43
N THR A 39 18.02 5.21 3.69
CA THR A 39 19.40 5.28 4.18
C THR A 39 20.16 3.95 4.03
N LEU A 40 19.54 2.85 4.39
CA LEU A 40 20.19 1.54 4.47
C LEU A 40 19.99 0.67 3.22
N ALA A 41 18.88 0.82 2.47
CA ALA A 41 18.65 0.00 1.29
C ALA A 41 19.72 0.17 0.21
N PRO A 42 20.22 1.38 -0.11
CA PRO A 42 21.34 1.55 -1.03
C PRO A 42 22.60 0.84 -0.57
N LEU A 43 22.95 0.94 0.72
CA LEU A 43 24.11 0.28 1.31
C LEU A 43 24.02 -1.25 1.19
N ILE A 44 22.86 -1.81 1.56
CA ILE A 44 22.61 -3.26 1.44
C ILE A 44 22.73 -3.71 -0.02
N SER A 45 22.21 -2.90 -0.95
CA SER A 45 22.25 -3.18 -2.39
C SER A 45 23.66 -3.10 -2.99
N MET A 46 24.54 -2.28 -2.42
CA MET A 46 25.94 -2.18 -2.82
C MET A 46 26.82 -3.29 -2.27
N MET A 47 26.53 -3.74 -1.03
CA MET A 47 27.37 -4.71 -0.31
C MET A 47 27.08 -6.16 -0.66
N GLY A 48 26.10 -6.47 -1.53
CA GLY A 48 25.74 -7.86 -1.82
C GLY A 48 24.89 -8.05 -3.07
N SER A 49 24.44 -9.29 -3.25
CA SER A 49 23.62 -9.69 -4.39
C SER A 49 22.12 -9.33 -4.23
N LYS A 50 21.68 -8.96 -3.05
CA LYS A 50 20.30 -8.60 -2.73
C LYS A 50 20.05 -7.14 -3.11
N LYS A 51 18.92 -6.85 -3.71
CA LYS A 51 18.52 -5.49 -4.09
C LYS A 51 17.35 -5.03 -3.25
N MET A 52 17.44 -3.81 -2.74
CA MET A 52 16.38 -3.19 -1.96
C MET A 52 16.19 -1.75 -2.40
N GLY A 53 14.94 -1.30 -2.46
CA GLY A 53 14.65 0.07 -2.88
C GLY A 53 13.23 0.50 -2.57
N VAL A 54 13.01 1.81 -2.68
CA VAL A 54 11.71 2.44 -2.53
C VAL A 54 11.18 2.81 -3.92
N VAL A 55 9.90 2.52 -4.17
CA VAL A 55 9.25 3.02 -5.38
C VAL A 55 8.98 4.51 -5.21
N MET A 56 9.66 5.30 -6.04
CA MET A 56 9.33 6.71 -6.19
C MET A 56 8.13 6.82 -7.13
N TRP A 57 6.96 6.98 -6.56
CA TRP A 57 5.74 7.13 -7.32
C TRP A 57 5.63 8.54 -7.94
N LYS A 58 5.37 8.58 -9.24
CA LYS A 58 4.98 9.81 -9.92
C LYS A 58 3.45 9.86 -9.96
N PRO A 59 2.81 10.80 -9.23
CA PRO A 59 1.37 10.84 -9.19
C PRO A 59 0.74 11.21 -10.55
N ASN A 60 -0.37 10.56 -10.84
CA ASN A 60 -1.41 11.04 -11.77
C ASN A 60 -0.99 11.21 -13.24
N LYS A 61 -0.55 10.14 -13.87
CA LYS A 61 -0.70 10.07 -15.31
C LYS A 61 -2.15 9.73 -15.62
N LYS A 62 -2.83 10.56 -16.37
CA LYS A 62 -4.24 10.36 -16.80
C LYS A 62 -4.41 9.02 -17.51
N GLU A 63 -3.42 8.61 -18.28
CA GLU A 63 -3.39 7.35 -19.00
C GLU A 63 -3.43 6.13 -18.06
N ASP A 64 -2.67 6.18 -16.94
CA ASP A 64 -2.67 5.12 -15.94
C ASP A 64 -4.03 4.99 -15.23
N LEU A 65 -4.70 6.12 -14.98
CA LEU A 65 -6.04 6.14 -14.40
C LEU A 65 -7.09 5.59 -15.37
N VAL A 66 -7.00 5.91 -16.65
CA VAL A 66 -7.88 5.35 -17.69
C VAL A 66 -7.68 3.85 -17.78
N PHE A 67 -6.45 3.37 -17.80
CA PHE A 67 -6.14 1.95 -17.83
C PHE A 67 -6.69 1.20 -16.60
N LEU A 68 -6.52 1.76 -15.39
CA LEU A 68 -7.09 1.18 -14.17
C LEU A 68 -8.63 1.15 -14.21
N LYS A 69 -9.26 2.20 -14.74
CA LYS A 69 -10.71 2.25 -14.94
C LYS A 69 -11.18 1.10 -15.85
N GLU A 70 -10.51 0.92 -16.99
CA GLU A 70 -10.83 -0.18 -17.93
C GLU A 70 -10.70 -1.56 -17.29
N LEU A 71 -9.68 -1.78 -16.46
CA LEU A 71 -9.51 -3.04 -15.71
C LEU A 71 -10.64 -3.29 -14.71
N LEU A 72 -11.10 -2.24 -14.02
CA LEU A 72 -12.21 -2.31 -13.07
C LEU A 72 -13.53 -2.59 -13.80
N GLU A 73 -13.81 -1.87 -14.89
CA GLU A 73 -15.02 -2.03 -15.70
C GLU A 73 -15.08 -3.41 -16.37
N ALA A 74 -13.94 -3.95 -16.79
CA ALA A 74 -13.84 -5.29 -17.37
C ALA A 74 -13.87 -6.41 -16.31
N GLY A 75 -13.97 -6.09 -15.02
CA GLY A 75 -13.96 -7.07 -13.94
C GLY A 75 -12.64 -7.81 -13.77
N LYS A 76 -11.56 -7.36 -14.42
CA LYS A 76 -10.22 -7.95 -14.28
C LYS A 76 -9.56 -7.61 -12.94
N VAL A 77 -9.96 -6.50 -12.35
CA VAL A 77 -9.60 -6.07 -11.00
C VAL A 77 -10.88 -5.82 -10.24
N VAL A 78 -11.07 -6.53 -9.14
CA VAL A 78 -12.25 -6.36 -8.28
C VAL A 78 -11.77 -5.92 -6.90
N PRO A 79 -12.10 -4.69 -6.45
CA PRO A 79 -11.78 -4.24 -5.10
C PRO A 79 -12.49 -5.08 -4.06
N VAL A 80 -11.74 -5.63 -3.12
CA VAL A 80 -12.32 -6.32 -1.97
C VAL A 80 -12.78 -5.26 -0.97
N ILE A 81 -14.09 -5.22 -0.69
CA ILE A 81 -14.67 -4.33 0.32
C ILE A 81 -14.89 -5.16 1.57
N ASP A 82 -14.23 -4.76 2.66
CA ASP A 82 -14.36 -5.42 3.96
C ASP A 82 -15.62 -4.92 4.68
N ARG A 83 -15.74 -3.60 4.85
CA ARG A 83 -16.88 -2.98 5.53
C ARG A 83 -17.34 -1.69 4.86
N ARG A 84 -18.63 -1.41 5.03
CA ARG A 84 -19.26 -0.15 4.64
C ARG A 84 -19.80 0.54 5.87
N TYR A 85 -19.54 1.84 5.99
CA TYR A 85 -20.05 2.69 7.08
C TYR A 85 -20.79 3.87 6.49
N PRO A 86 -21.90 4.30 7.08
CA PRO A 86 -22.51 5.58 6.73
C PRO A 86 -21.62 6.74 7.21
N LEU A 87 -21.82 7.93 6.63
CA LEU A 87 -21.02 9.11 6.98
C LEU A 87 -21.05 9.43 8.48
N SER A 88 -22.15 9.15 9.16
CA SER A 88 -22.30 9.35 10.61
C SER A 88 -21.39 8.45 11.45
N GLU A 89 -20.89 7.35 10.90
CA GLU A 89 -20.06 6.36 11.60
C GLU A 89 -18.57 6.43 11.20
N VAL A 90 -18.13 7.54 10.60
CA VAL A 90 -16.72 7.75 10.24
C VAL A 90 -15.76 7.55 11.43
N PRO A 91 -16.05 8.03 12.65
CA PRO A 91 -15.17 7.79 13.79
C PRO A 91 -14.97 6.31 14.09
N GLU A 92 -16.01 5.48 13.94
CA GLU A 92 -15.93 4.03 14.12
C GLU A 92 -15.12 3.35 13.00
N ALA A 93 -15.34 3.79 11.75
CA ALA A 93 -14.58 3.31 10.61
C ALA A 93 -13.08 3.58 10.77
N LEU A 94 -12.70 4.76 11.29
CA LEU A 94 -11.30 5.12 11.56
C LEU A 94 -10.71 4.27 12.68
N ARG A 95 -11.43 4.01 13.77
CA ARG A 95 -10.96 3.11 14.82
C ARG A 95 -10.71 1.71 14.29
N TYR A 96 -11.63 1.19 13.49
CA TYR A 96 -11.48 -0.13 12.86
C TYR A 96 -10.26 -0.17 11.91
N LEU A 97 -10.01 0.90 11.18
CA LEU A 97 -8.82 1.04 10.32
C LEU A 97 -7.53 1.01 11.16
N GLU A 98 -7.49 1.74 12.28
CA GLU A 98 -6.34 1.81 13.18
C GLU A 98 -6.02 0.46 13.85
N GLU A 99 -7.00 -0.38 14.11
CA GLU A 99 -6.81 -1.73 14.62
C GLU A 99 -6.02 -2.63 13.65
N GLY A 100 -5.95 -2.27 12.37
CA GLY A 100 -5.18 -3.00 11.37
C GLY A 100 -5.68 -4.41 11.04
N ARG A 101 -6.92 -4.72 11.42
CA ARG A 101 -7.54 -6.05 11.22
C ARG A 101 -8.37 -6.16 9.93
N HIS A 102 -8.52 -5.06 9.21
CA HIS A 102 -9.28 -5.03 7.96
C HIS A 102 -8.59 -5.84 6.86
N LEU A 103 -9.36 -6.60 6.11
CA LEU A 103 -8.88 -7.47 5.03
C LEU A 103 -9.16 -6.93 3.62
N GLY A 104 -9.68 -5.73 3.53
CA GLY A 104 -10.03 -5.07 2.27
C GLY A 104 -10.20 -3.57 2.45
N LYS A 105 -10.98 -2.96 1.56
CA LYS A 105 -11.30 -1.53 1.61
C LYS A 105 -12.41 -1.25 2.60
N ILE A 106 -12.26 -0.18 3.37
CA ILE A 106 -13.32 0.41 4.18
C ILE A 106 -13.97 1.51 3.34
N VAL A 107 -15.27 1.44 3.14
CA VAL A 107 -16.03 2.37 2.32
C VAL A 107 -16.95 3.21 3.18
N ILE A 108 -16.88 4.51 3.04
CA ILE A 108 -17.85 5.43 3.63
C ILE A 108 -18.92 5.74 2.59
N THR A 109 -20.18 5.45 2.92
CA THR A 109 -21.33 5.76 2.06
C THR A 109 -21.92 7.11 2.45
N VAL A 110 -22.08 7.97 1.44
CA VAL A 110 -22.74 9.26 1.59
C VAL A 110 -24.10 9.14 0.89
N GLU A 111 -25.18 9.14 1.64
CA GLU A 111 -26.51 9.19 1.06
C GLU A 111 -26.80 10.63 0.61
N TYR A 112 -26.92 10.83 -0.69
CA TYR A 112 -27.49 12.05 -1.26
C TYR A 112 -29.00 11.99 -1.06
N ASN A 113 -29.50 12.59 0.01
CA ASN A 113 -30.92 12.91 0.10
C ASN A 113 -31.22 14.05 -0.88
N ASN A 114 -31.56 13.71 -2.12
CA ASN A 114 -32.25 14.63 -3.02
C ASN A 114 -33.68 14.88 -2.47
N LYS A 115 -33.77 15.69 -1.41
CA LYS A 115 -35.00 16.37 -1.06
C LYS A 115 -34.95 17.73 -1.75
N THR A 116 -35.40 17.81 -2.99
CA THR A 116 -36.02 18.99 -3.59
C THR A 116 -37.48 18.99 -3.28
#